data_ccd65c06691d4a60436f03c05abd9b98
#
_entry.id   ccd65c06691d4a60436f03c05abd9b98
#
_cell.length_a   1.000
_cell.length_b   1.000
_cell.length_c   1.000
_cell.angle_alpha   90.00
_cell.angle_beta   90.00
_cell.angle_gamma   90.00
#
_symmetry.space_group_name_H-M   'P 1'
#
loop_
_entity.id
_entity.type
_entity.pdbx_description
1 polymer ?
#
loop_
_entity_poly.entity_id
_entity_poly.type
_entity_poly.pdbx_seq_one_letter_code
_entity_poly.pdbx_strand_id
1 'polypeptide(L)'
;MRRHVLAALVLIMLAIVESSLLPTLLGPSFRPNLVLIAASTWAAIRGPEGFFWAAGGGMMLDLLSGGGIGLNATAYMLGNLAAVGFDRIPIPSRAFRTTNWVAITTAVAHTFMLVWLGITGHPIDFGFALTNVIIPMLLLNPSLALLAYTVLSRMNQKLMANERFAVH
;
A
#
# COMPACT_ATOMS: atom_id res chain seq x y z
N MET A 1 20.17 9.85 5.21
CA MET A 1 19.30 10.88 4.61
C MET A 1 18.90 10.58 3.17
N ARG A 2 19.79 10.26 2.25
CA ARG A 2 19.46 10.01 0.80
C ARG A 2 18.37 8.95 0.58
N ARG A 3 18.34 7.85 1.35
CA ARG A 3 17.33 6.77 1.20
C ARG A 3 15.90 7.23 1.48
N HIS A 4 15.71 8.05 2.51
CA HIS A 4 14.38 8.55 2.88
C HIS A 4 13.86 9.56 1.85
N VAL A 5 14.75 10.39 1.31
CA VAL A 5 14.40 11.31 0.22
C VAL A 5 13.99 10.54 -1.03
N LEU A 6 14.74 9.51 -1.42
CA LEU A 6 14.37 8.66 -2.57
C LEU A 6 13.06 7.93 -2.35
N ALA A 7 12.82 7.37 -1.16
CA ALA A 7 11.57 6.71 -0.84
C ALA A 7 10.37 7.69 -0.89
N ALA A 8 10.54 8.91 -0.34
CA ALA A 8 9.53 9.94 -0.41
C ALA A 8 9.22 10.34 -1.87
N LEU A 9 10.25 10.56 -2.69
CA LEU A 9 10.08 10.90 -4.11
C LEU A 9 9.36 9.79 -4.88
N VAL A 10 9.70 8.53 -4.64
CA VAL A 10 9.02 7.38 -5.26
C VAL A 10 7.55 7.34 -4.85
N LEU A 11 7.23 7.53 -3.57
CA LEU A 11 5.85 7.54 -3.10
C LEU A 11 5.06 8.73 -3.67
N ILE A 12 5.65 9.91 -3.75
CA ILE A 12 5.03 11.08 -4.38
C ILE A 12 4.72 10.79 -5.86
N MET A 13 5.69 10.25 -6.60
CA MET A 13 5.50 9.86 -7.99
C MET A 13 4.38 8.82 -8.14
N LEU A 14 4.35 7.80 -7.30
CA LEU A 14 3.28 6.79 -7.30
C LEU A 14 1.93 7.40 -6.96
N ALA A 15 1.86 8.30 -5.99
CA ALA A 15 0.62 9.00 -5.62
C ALA A 15 0.09 9.88 -6.76
N ILE A 16 0.96 10.59 -7.49
CA ILE A 16 0.59 11.37 -8.68
C ILE A 16 0.06 10.44 -9.78
N VAL A 17 0.77 9.33 -10.06
CA VAL A 17 0.33 8.35 -11.06
C VAL A 17 -1.02 7.76 -10.68
N GLU A 18 -1.19 7.38 -9.42
CA GLU A 18 -2.43 6.78 -8.90
C GLU A 18 -3.60 7.76 -8.95
N SER A 19 -3.39 9.03 -8.57
CA SER A 19 -4.47 10.03 -8.51
C SER A 19 -4.82 10.65 -9.86
N SER A 20 -3.85 10.76 -10.76
CA SER A 20 -4.02 11.52 -12.02
C SER A 20 -4.04 10.65 -13.27
N LEU A 21 -3.10 9.70 -13.42
CA LEU A 21 -2.95 8.90 -14.63
C LEU A 21 -3.87 7.67 -14.65
N LEU A 22 -3.96 6.92 -13.54
CA LEU A 22 -4.76 5.71 -13.51
C LEU A 22 -6.26 5.96 -13.79
N PRO A 23 -6.89 7.04 -13.26
CA PRO A 23 -8.28 7.34 -13.58
C PRO A 23 -8.55 7.57 -15.05
N THR A 24 -7.59 8.18 -15.74
CA THR A 24 -7.73 8.49 -17.18
C THR A 24 -7.48 7.29 -18.07
N LEU A 25 -6.60 6.36 -17.66
CA LEU A 25 -6.20 5.21 -18.49
C LEU A 25 -7.07 3.96 -18.24
N LEU A 26 -7.45 3.68 -17.00
CA LEU A 26 -8.10 2.42 -16.61
C LEU A 26 -9.59 2.58 -16.28
N GLY A 27 -10.10 3.81 -16.26
CA GLY A 27 -11.47 4.11 -15.88
C GLY A 27 -11.74 3.96 -14.38
N PRO A 28 -12.99 4.13 -13.91
CA PRO A 28 -13.31 4.23 -12.50
C PRO A 28 -13.24 2.91 -11.72
N SER A 29 -13.40 1.77 -12.38
CA SER A 29 -13.63 0.48 -11.70
C SER A 29 -12.37 -0.36 -11.46
N PHE A 30 -11.26 -0.07 -12.13
CA PHE A 30 -10.06 -0.92 -12.09
C PHE A 30 -8.80 -0.10 -11.80
N ARG A 31 -8.59 0.23 -10.54
CA ARG A 31 -7.48 1.10 -10.11
C ARG A 31 -6.62 0.42 -9.06
N PRO A 32 -5.43 -0.08 -9.42
CA PRO A 32 -4.50 -0.60 -8.42
C PRO A 32 -4.05 0.53 -7.46
N ASN A 33 -3.97 0.21 -6.18
CA ASN A 33 -3.47 1.14 -5.17
C ASN A 33 -1.94 1.08 -5.11
N LEU A 34 -1.26 1.80 -6.02
CA LEU A 34 0.20 1.74 -6.18
C LEU A 34 0.93 2.13 -4.90
N VAL A 35 0.45 3.15 -4.22
CA VAL A 35 1.02 3.63 -2.95
C VAL A 35 0.86 2.58 -1.85
N LEU A 36 -0.33 1.98 -1.71
CA LEU A 36 -0.59 0.89 -0.77
C LEU A 36 0.35 -0.29 -1.06
N ILE A 37 0.44 -0.73 -2.32
CA ILE A 37 1.29 -1.85 -2.74
C ILE A 37 2.75 -1.58 -2.38
N ALA A 38 3.29 -0.41 -2.75
CA ALA A 38 4.69 -0.07 -2.50
C ALA A 38 5.00 0.04 -1.01
N ALA A 39 4.18 0.78 -0.25
CA ALA A 39 4.38 0.99 1.18
C ALA A 39 4.22 -0.30 1.98
N SER A 40 3.21 -1.12 1.68
CA SER A 40 2.97 -2.40 2.38
C SER A 40 4.02 -3.46 2.01
N THR A 41 4.47 -3.48 0.75
CA THR A 41 5.62 -4.32 0.36
C THR A 41 6.87 -3.92 1.13
N TRP A 42 7.12 -2.63 1.29
CA TRP A 42 8.26 -2.13 2.07
C TRP A 42 8.12 -2.47 3.56
N ALA A 43 6.90 -2.37 4.12
CA ALA A 43 6.61 -2.80 5.49
C ALA A 43 6.88 -4.29 5.70
N ALA A 44 6.49 -5.15 4.76
CA ALA A 44 6.78 -6.58 4.81
C ALA A 44 8.29 -6.91 4.73
N ILE A 45 9.10 -6.05 4.08
CA ILE A 45 10.56 -6.22 3.95
C ILE A 45 11.31 -5.64 5.14
N ARG A 46 10.91 -4.46 5.63
CA ARG A 46 11.66 -3.65 6.61
C ARG A 46 10.96 -3.53 7.97
N GLY A 47 9.73 -4.01 8.11
CA GLY A 47 8.99 -3.91 9.37
C GLY A 47 8.55 -2.47 9.68
N PRO A 48 8.79 -1.95 10.91
CA PRO A 48 8.23 -0.70 11.39
C PRO A 48 8.49 0.54 10.51
N GLU A 49 9.61 0.55 9.80
CA GLU A 49 9.96 1.63 8.87
C GLU A 49 8.89 1.81 7.78
N GLY A 50 8.27 0.71 7.33
CA GLY A 50 7.23 0.70 6.30
C GLY A 50 5.92 1.34 6.75
N PHE A 51 5.62 1.33 8.05
CA PHE A 51 4.39 1.97 8.57
C PHE A 51 4.42 3.49 8.37
N PHE A 52 5.59 4.11 8.60
CA PHE A 52 5.75 5.55 8.35
C PHE A 52 5.53 5.87 6.87
N TRP A 53 6.00 5.00 5.97
CA TRP A 53 5.81 5.16 4.54
C TRP A 53 4.36 4.91 4.12
N ALA A 54 3.64 3.98 4.77
CA ALA A 54 2.22 3.76 4.54
C ALA A 54 1.39 4.98 4.97
N ALA A 55 1.67 5.54 6.14
CA ALA A 55 1.03 6.77 6.61
C ALA A 55 1.34 7.97 5.70
N GLY A 56 2.61 8.19 5.38
CA GLY A 56 3.05 9.29 4.52
C GLY A 56 2.50 9.19 3.10
N GLY A 57 2.54 8.01 2.50
CA GLY A 57 1.98 7.76 1.17
C GLY A 57 0.46 7.93 1.13
N GLY A 58 -0.25 7.40 2.15
CA GLY A 58 -1.70 7.60 2.30
C GLY A 58 -2.06 9.08 2.46
N MET A 59 -1.29 9.84 3.26
CA MET A 59 -1.49 11.27 3.41
C MET A 59 -1.29 12.04 2.08
N MET A 60 -0.29 11.63 1.28
CA MET A 60 -0.09 12.21 -0.05
C MET A 60 -1.29 11.97 -0.97
N LEU A 61 -1.85 10.76 -0.94
CA LEU A 61 -3.08 10.47 -1.70
C LEU A 61 -4.26 11.29 -1.21
N ASP A 62 -4.42 11.46 0.11
CA ASP A 62 -5.48 12.29 0.68
C ASP A 62 -5.40 13.74 0.18
N LEU A 63 -4.19 14.29 0.14
CA LEU A 63 -3.95 15.67 -0.35
C LEU A 63 -4.19 15.80 -1.86
N LEU A 64 -3.85 14.77 -2.65
CA LEU A 64 -3.99 14.81 -4.12
C LEU A 64 -5.40 14.47 -4.59
N SER A 65 -6.13 13.62 -3.87
CA SER A 65 -7.48 13.18 -4.26
C SER A 65 -8.59 14.14 -3.83
N GLY A 66 -8.29 15.12 -2.98
CA GLY A 66 -9.30 16.06 -2.44
C GLY A 66 -10.34 15.39 -1.55
N GLY A 67 -10.10 14.15 -1.10
CA GLY A 67 -10.92 13.41 -0.15
C GLY A 67 -10.73 13.87 1.29
N GLY A 68 -11.23 13.09 2.23
CA GLY A 68 -11.02 13.36 3.66
C GLY A 68 -9.55 13.20 4.05
N ILE A 69 -8.96 14.24 4.61
CA ILE A 69 -7.56 14.23 5.05
C ILE A 69 -7.36 13.14 6.13
N GLY A 70 -6.40 12.26 5.90
CA GLY A 70 -6.05 11.18 6.83
C GLY A 70 -6.81 9.86 6.61
N LEU A 71 -7.76 9.79 5.67
CA LEU A 71 -8.53 8.57 5.41
C LEU A 71 -7.65 7.45 4.86
N ASN A 72 -6.92 7.70 3.78
CA ASN A 72 -5.99 6.72 3.19
C ASN A 72 -4.83 6.42 4.14
N ALA A 73 -4.29 7.45 4.81
CA ALA A 73 -3.22 7.27 5.80
C ALA A 73 -3.64 6.30 6.92
N THR A 74 -4.82 6.52 7.51
CA THR A 74 -5.36 5.67 8.58
C THR A 74 -5.66 4.26 8.07
N ALA A 75 -6.32 4.15 6.90
CA ALA A 75 -6.65 2.87 6.29
C ALA A 75 -5.39 2.01 6.04
N TYR A 76 -4.34 2.61 5.49
CA TYR A 76 -3.09 1.89 5.19
C TYR A 76 -2.32 1.50 6.45
N MET A 77 -2.33 2.35 7.48
CA MET A 77 -1.75 2.00 8.78
C MET A 77 -2.49 0.84 9.43
N LEU A 78 -3.82 0.88 9.50
CA LEU A 78 -4.64 -0.18 10.07
C LEU A 78 -4.44 -1.51 9.31
N GLY A 79 -4.41 -1.45 7.98
CA GLY A 79 -4.16 -2.61 7.15
C GLY A 79 -2.79 -3.25 7.42
N ASN A 80 -1.73 -2.44 7.51
CA ASN A 80 -0.40 -2.95 7.84
C ASN A 80 -0.31 -3.49 9.27
N LEU A 81 -0.98 -2.87 10.25
CA LEU A 81 -1.06 -3.39 11.62
C LEU A 81 -1.76 -4.76 11.65
N ALA A 82 -2.86 -4.92 10.94
CA ALA A 82 -3.53 -6.21 10.82
C ALA A 82 -2.61 -7.27 10.20
N ALA A 83 -1.86 -6.91 9.15
CA ALA A 83 -0.92 -7.80 8.48
C ALA A 83 0.19 -8.30 9.42
N VAL A 84 0.67 -7.49 10.37
CA VAL A 84 1.61 -7.93 11.44
C VAL A 84 1.02 -9.08 12.27
N GLY A 85 -0.26 -9.02 12.59
CA GLY A 85 -0.94 -10.07 13.35
C GLY A 85 -0.91 -11.42 12.61
N PHE A 86 -1.04 -11.40 11.30
CA PHE A 86 -1.01 -12.58 10.43
C PHE A 86 0.41 -13.04 10.04
N ASP A 87 1.43 -12.20 10.21
CA ASP A 87 2.83 -12.54 9.87
C ASP A 87 3.44 -13.64 10.78
N ARG A 88 2.73 -14.01 11.84
CA ARG A 88 3.10 -15.14 12.73
C ARG A 88 2.90 -16.51 12.07
N ILE A 89 2.17 -16.58 10.97
CA ILE A 89 1.95 -17.81 10.22
C ILE A 89 3.23 -18.10 9.42
N PRO A 90 3.86 -19.28 9.61
CA PRO A 90 5.09 -19.63 8.92
C PRO A 90 4.84 -19.83 7.42
N ILE A 91 5.25 -18.86 6.61
CA ILE A 91 5.17 -18.91 5.16
C ILE A 91 6.60 -19.06 4.60
N PRO A 92 6.92 -20.16 3.90
CA PRO A 92 8.29 -20.46 3.45
C PRO A 92 8.87 -19.41 2.48
N SER A 93 8.03 -18.88 1.57
CA SER A 93 8.48 -17.94 0.56
C SER A 93 8.28 -16.48 1.03
N ARG A 94 9.37 -15.70 1.03
CA ARG A 94 9.32 -14.26 1.34
C ARG A 94 8.43 -13.48 0.38
N ALA A 95 8.45 -13.85 -0.90
CA ALA A 95 7.58 -13.21 -1.91
C ALA A 95 6.12 -13.48 -1.60
N PHE A 96 5.75 -14.73 -1.31
CA PHE A 96 4.39 -15.11 -0.97
C PHE A 96 3.92 -14.49 0.35
N ARG A 97 4.80 -14.39 1.35
CA ARG A 97 4.53 -13.66 2.60
C ARG A 97 4.20 -12.19 2.31
N THR A 98 4.97 -11.53 1.46
CA THR A 98 4.72 -10.13 1.06
C THR A 98 3.39 -9.99 0.31
N THR A 99 3.06 -10.93 -0.57
CA THR A 99 1.78 -10.95 -1.28
C THR A 99 0.60 -11.05 -0.32
N ASN A 100 0.68 -11.96 0.68
CA ASN A 100 -0.35 -12.07 1.72
C ASN A 100 -0.43 -10.80 2.58
N TRP A 101 0.70 -10.18 2.90
CA TRP A 101 0.73 -8.91 3.62
C TRP A 101 -0.06 -7.84 2.88
N VAL A 102 0.20 -7.66 1.57
CA VAL A 102 -0.52 -6.69 0.73
C VAL A 102 -2.00 -7.06 0.59
N ALA A 103 -2.34 -8.35 0.50
CA ALA A 103 -3.74 -8.80 0.46
C ALA A 103 -4.50 -8.41 1.73
N ILE A 104 -3.94 -8.69 2.90
CA ILE A 104 -4.55 -8.33 4.20
C ILE A 104 -4.67 -6.81 4.32
N THR A 105 -3.60 -6.08 3.98
CA THR A 105 -3.64 -4.61 4.01
C THR A 105 -4.72 -4.06 3.08
N THR A 106 -4.85 -4.61 1.87
CA THR A 106 -5.90 -4.22 0.91
C THR A 106 -7.29 -4.49 1.47
N ALA A 107 -7.53 -5.69 2.01
CA ALA A 107 -8.82 -6.06 2.59
C ALA A 107 -9.23 -5.10 3.72
N VAL A 108 -8.34 -4.91 4.69
CA VAL A 108 -8.62 -4.07 5.87
C VAL A 108 -8.79 -2.60 5.47
N ALA A 109 -7.91 -2.08 4.59
CA ALA A 109 -7.98 -0.70 4.16
C ALA A 109 -9.30 -0.37 3.44
N HIS A 110 -9.72 -1.22 2.49
CA HIS A 110 -10.97 -0.99 1.76
C HIS A 110 -12.20 -1.20 2.64
N THR A 111 -12.18 -2.19 3.53
CA THR A 111 -13.27 -2.37 4.51
C THR A 111 -13.39 -1.17 5.43
N PHE A 112 -12.27 -0.65 5.94
CA PHE A 112 -12.26 0.56 6.76
C PHE A 112 -12.83 1.76 5.99
N MET A 113 -12.42 1.97 4.74
CA MET A 113 -12.94 3.06 3.90
C MET A 113 -14.45 2.94 3.67
N LEU A 114 -14.97 1.73 3.41
CA LEU A 114 -16.42 1.52 3.25
C LEU A 114 -17.18 1.83 4.54
N VAL A 115 -16.69 1.34 5.68
CA VAL A 115 -17.31 1.60 6.98
C VAL A 115 -17.30 3.10 7.26
N TRP A 116 -16.19 3.79 7.00
CA TRP A 116 -16.06 5.23 7.17
C TRP A 116 -17.07 6.00 6.33
N LEU A 117 -17.19 5.68 5.04
CA LEU A 117 -18.15 6.30 4.14
C LEU A 117 -19.58 6.07 4.61
N GLY A 118 -19.91 4.87 5.09
CA GLY A 118 -21.24 4.55 5.65
C GLY A 118 -21.56 5.39 6.89
N ILE A 119 -20.61 5.55 7.81
CA ILE A 119 -20.78 6.34 9.04
C ILE A 119 -20.93 7.85 8.72
N THR A 120 -20.24 8.32 7.68
CA THR A 120 -20.28 9.73 7.24
C THR A 120 -21.53 10.06 6.39
N GLY A 121 -22.46 9.12 6.25
CA GLY A 121 -23.76 9.33 5.61
C GLY A 121 -23.75 9.28 4.08
N HIS A 122 -22.68 8.74 3.49
CA HIS A 122 -22.66 8.51 2.04
C HIS A 122 -23.50 7.28 1.70
N PRO A 123 -24.39 7.35 0.70
CA PRO A 123 -25.16 6.19 0.27
C PRO A 123 -24.23 5.15 -0.35
N ILE A 124 -24.11 3.97 0.28
CA ILE A 124 -23.25 2.89 -0.17
C ILE A 124 -24.09 1.67 -0.53
N ASP A 125 -23.93 1.21 -1.74
CA ASP A 125 -24.33 -0.15 -2.11
C ASP A 125 -23.17 -1.11 -1.75
N PHE A 126 -23.32 -1.79 -0.60
CA PHE A 126 -22.29 -2.74 -0.14
C PHE A 126 -22.08 -3.91 -1.10
N GLY A 127 -23.13 -4.37 -1.78
CA GLY A 127 -23.03 -5.43 -2.76
C GLY A 127 -22.19 -5.00 -3.96
N PHE A 128 -22.48 -3.82 -4.50
CA PHE A 128 -21.69 -3.24 -5.59
C PHE A 128 -20.25 -2.98 -5.16
N ALA A 129 -20.01 -2.41 -3.99
CA ALA A 129 -18.68 -2.12 -3.49
C ALA A 129 -17.85 -3.39 -3.30
N LEU A 130 -18.46 -4.46 -2.77
CA LEU A 130 -17.78 -5.73 -2.58
C LEU A 130 -17.36 -6.36 -3.92
N THR A 131 -18.29 -6.45 -4.87
CA THR A 131 -18.07 -7.16 -6.13
C THR A 131 -17.25 -6.35 -7.14
N ASN A 132 -17.41 -5.03 -7.18
CA ASN A 132 -16.80 -4.18 -8.21
C ASN A 132 -15.58 -3.39 -7.72
N VAL A 133 -15.33 -3.34 -6.42
CA VAL A 133 -14.16 -2.65 -5.87
C VAL A 133 -13.27 -3.61 -5.08
N ILE A 134 -13.78 -4.19 -3.98
CA ILE A 134 -12.94 -4.95 -3.04
C ILE A 134 -12.39 -6.21 -3.70
N ILE A 135 -13.23 -7.04 -4.32
CA ILE A 135 -12.79 -8.31 -4.93
C ILE A 135 -11.76 -8.08 -6.05
N PRO A 136 -11.98 -7.18 -7.02
CA PRO A 136 -10.96 -6.87 -8.01
C PRO A 136 -9.65 -6.36 -7.40
N MET A 137 -9.70 -5.50 -6.37
CA MET A 137 -8.50 -4.98 -5.71
C MET A 137 -7.76 -6.07 -4.92
N LEU A 138 -8.48 -7.02 -4.31
CA LEU A 138 -7.88 -8.18 -3.61
C LEU A 138 -7.17 -9.15 -4.57
N LEU A 139 -7.51 -9.15 -5.84
CA LEU A 139 -6.80 -9.92 -6.86
C LEU A 139 -5.64 -9.12 -7.46
N LEU A 140 -5.88 -7.84 -7.76
CA LEU A 140 -4.93 -6.99 -8.46
C LEU A 140 -3.75 -6.56 -7.59
N ASN A 141 -4.00 -6.02 -6.41
CA ASN A 141 -2.95 -5.47 -5.55
C ASN A 141 -1.93 -6.55 -5.10
N PRO A 142 -2.34 -7.74 -4.62
CA PRO A 142 -1.39 -8.80 -4.29
C PRO A 142 -0.63 -9.33 -5.50
N SER A 143 -1.24 -9.38 -6.67
CA SER A 143 -0.56 -9.80 -7.91
C SER A 143 0.56 -8.81 -8.28
N LEU A 144 0.29 -7.52 -8.19
CA LEU A 144 1.29 -6.46 -8.41
C LEU A 144 2.34 -6.41 -7.30
N ALA A 145 2.01 -6.87 -6.09
CA ALA A 145 2.97 -6.95 -4.99
C ALA A 145 4.14 -7.89 -5.28
N LEU A 146 3.98 -8.93 -6.10
CA LEU A 146 5.08 -9.78 -6.56
C LEU A 146 6.12 -9.00 -7.37
N LEU A 147 5.65 -8.13 -8.26
CA LEU A 147 6.52 -7.25 -9.04
C LEU A 147 7.19 -6.20 -8.13
N ALA A 148 6.40 -5.55 -7.26
CA ALA A 148 6.91 -4.59 -6.28
C ALA A 148 7.97 -5.22 -5.37
N TYR A 149 7.73 -6.44 -4.87
CA TYR A 149 8.70 -7.19 -4.06
C TYR A 149 10.01 -7.41 -4.79
N THR A 150 9.97 -7.81 -6.06
CA THR A 150 11.17 -8.07 -6.86
C THR A 150 12.02 -6.80 -6.99
N VAL A 151 11.41 -5.65 -7.23
CA VAL A 151 12.09 -4.36 -7.35
C VAL A 151 12.61 -3.88 -6.00
N LEU A 152 11.73 -3.82 -5.00
CA LEU A 152 12.04 -3.27 -3.68
C LEU A 152 13.04 -4.13 -2.89
N SER A 153 13.00 -5.46 -3.03
CA SER A 153 13.97 -6.34 -2.39
C SER A 153 15.38 -6.16 -2.96
N ARG A 154 15.52 -5.97 -4.27
CA ARG A 154 16.81 -5.64 -4.91
C ARG A 154 17.34 -4.27 -4.44
N MET A 155 16.45 -3.27 -4.34
CA MET A 155 16.81 -1.95 -3.80
C MET A 155 17.28 -2.07 -2.34
N ASN A 156 16.54 -2.82 -1.51
CA ASN A 156 16.91 -3.05 -0.12
C ASN A 156 18.30 -3.71 0.02
N GLN A 157 18.59 -4.72 -0.79
CA GLN A 157 19.90 -5.39 -0.79
C GLN A 157 21.05 -4.41 -1.11
N LYS A 158 20.87 -3.55 -2.13
CA LYS A 158 21.86 -2.51 -2.49
C LYS A 158 22.05 -1.49 -1.37
N LEU A 159 20.97 -1.07 -0.70
CA LEU A 159 21.04 -0.15 0.45
C LEU A 159 21.82 -0.76 1.61
N MET A 160 21.54 -2.03 1.95
CA MET A 160 22.26 -2.73 3.02
C MET A 160 23.74 -2.96 2.70
N ALA A 161 24.09 -3.23 1.44
CA ALA A 161 25.49 -3.35 1.03
C ALA A 161 26.23 -2.03 1.24
N ASN A 162 25.66 -0.91 0.80
CA ASN A 162 26.28 0.42 0.95
C ASN A 162 26.44 0.84 2.43
N GLU A 163 25.51 0.46 3.30
CA GLU A 163 25.61 0.75 4.74
C GLU A 163 26.79 0.00 5.39
N ARG A 164 27.09 -1.22 4.95
CA ARG A 164 28.24 -2.00 5.45
C ARG A 164 29.59 -1.41 5.06
N PHE A 165 29.69 -0.81 3.87
CA PHE A 165 30.92 -0.15 3.42
C PHE A 165 31.14 1.24 4.01
N ALA A 166 30.11 1.88 4.56
CA ALA A 166 30.21 3.21 5.18
C ALA A 166 30.67 3.17 6.64
N VAL A 167 30.77 2.01 7.26
CA VAL A 167 31.15 1.81 8.68
C VAL A 167 32.63 1.43 8.82
N HIS A 168 33.38 1.32 7.72
CA HIS A 168 34.82 1.12 7.66
C HIS A 168 35.49 2.36 7.08
#